data_b587a85c800a1c9c3ac5074d0be2e38f
#
_entry.id   b587a85c800a1c9c3ac5074d0be2e38f
#
_cell.length_a   1.000
_cell.length_b   1.000
_cell.length_c   1.000
_cell.angle_alpha   90.00
_cell.angle_beta   90.00
_cell.angle_gamma   90.00
#
_symmetry.space_group_name_H-M   'P 1'
#
loop_
_entity.id
_entity.type
_entity.pdbx_description
1 polymer ?
#
loop_
_entity_poly.entity_id
_entity_poly.type
_entity_poly.pdbx_seq_one_letter_code
_entity_poly.pdbx_strand_id
1 'polypeptide(L)'
;MLAQSNDTVVVEGNHYFPPASLNRQFFSDSSTTTNCPWKGTASYYNIEVNGKVNKDAAWVYATPKSAASNITGHIAFWKGVDVTP
;
A
#
# COMPACT_ATOMS: atom_id res chain seq x y z
N MET A 1 10.17 -11.23 -0.15
CA MET A 1 10.12 -9.77 0.03
C MET A 1 9.07 -9.17 -0.89
N LEU A 2 8.12 -8.43 -0.34
CA LEU A 2 7.00 -7.86 -1.10
C LEU A 2 7.38 -6.55 -1.80
N ALA A 3 8.23 -5.74 -1.16
CA ALA A 3 8.70 -4.47 -1.70
C ALA A 3 10.01 -4.09 -1.02
N GLN A 4 10.83 -3.32 -1.72
CA GLN A 4 12.09 -2.80 -1.16
C GLN A 4 12.41 -1.46 -1.82
N SER A 5 12.61 -0.42 -1.01
CA SER A 5 12.97 0.90 -1.52
C SER A 5 13.56 1.77 -0.40
N ASN A 6 14.49 2.62 -0.76
CA ASN A 6 14.97 3.70 0.10
C ASN A 6 14.18 5.00 -0.12
N ASP A 7 13.22 4.99 -1.06
CA ASP A 7 12.45 6.17 -1.48
C ASP A 7 11.02 6.16 -0.93
N THR A 8 10.81 5.55 0.24
CA THR A 8 9.49 5.55 0.86
C THR A 8 9.12 6.95 1.36
N VAL A 9 7.82 7.24 1.30
CA VAL A 9 7.26 8.47 1.88
C VAL A 9 6.53 8.08 3.16
N VAL A 10 6.80 8.79 4.26
CA VAL A 10 6.16 8.51 5.56
C VAL A 10 5.00 9.46 5.78
N VAL A 11 3.81 8.91 5.97
CA VAL A 11 2.60 9.67 6.29
C VAL A 11 1.88 8.96 7.43
N GLU A 12 1.60 9.68 8.50
CA GLU A 12 0.90 9.14 9.70
C GLU A 12 1.59 7.88 10.26
N GLY A 13 2.93 7.85 10.21
CA GLY A 13 3.71 6.71 10.71
C GLY A 13 3.79 5.52 9.76
N ASN A 14 3.13 5.56 8.61
CA ASN A 14 3.19 4.49 7.61
C ASN A 14 4.19 4.84 6.51
N HIS A 15 4.99 3.84 6.11
CA HIS A 15 5.88 3.95 4.96
C HIS A 15 5.12 3.60 3.70
N TYR A 16 5.07 4.53 2.75
CA TYR A 16 4.44 4.33 1.44
C TYR A 16 5.54 4.05 0.42
N PHE A 17 5.48 2.88 -0.19
CA PHE A 17 6.49 2.40 -1.14
C PHE A 17 6.14 2.82 -2.56
N PRO A 18 7.13 3.27 -3.36
CA PRO A 18 6.88 3.57 -4.77
C PRO A 18 6.31 2.36 -5.51
N PRO A 19 5.41 2.56 -6.48
CA PRO A 19 4.78 1.44 -7.18
C PRO A 19 5.77 0.52 -7.89
N ALA A 20 6.89 1.05 -8.37
CA ALA A 20 7.92 0.26 -9.04
C ALA A 20 8.72 -0.66 -8.09
N SER A 21 8.61 -0.44 -6.77
CA SER A 21 9.36 -1.23 -5.78
C SER A 21 8.68 -2.55 -5.40
N LEU A 22 7.45 -2.79 -5.87
CA LEU A 22 6.64 -3.94 -5.48
C LEU A 22 7.02 -5.20 -6.24
N ASN A 23 6.99 -6.33 -5.54
CA ASN A 23 7.03 -7.64 -6.16
C ASN A 23 5.60 -8.07 -6.47
N ARG A 24 5.12 -7.73 -7.67
CA ARG A 24 3.72 -7.79 -8.06
C ARG A 24 3.11 -9.18 -8.03
N GLN A 25 3.93 -10.23 -8.13
CA GLN A 25 3.43 -11.61 -8.14
C GLN A 25 2.70 -11.99 -6.84
N PHE A 26 2.95 -11.28 -5.75
CA PHE A 26 2.31 -11.55 -4.47
C PHE A 26 1.03 -10.74 -4.23
N PHE A 27 0.65 -9.87 -5.15
CA PHE A 27 -0.45 -8.94 -4.98
C PHE A 27 -1.62 -9.29 -5.89
N SER A 28 -2.84 -9.22 -5.35
CA SER A 28 -4.07 -9.29 -6.14
C SER A 28 -5.03 -8.19 -5.71
N ASP A 29 -5.89 -7.77 -6.63
CA ASP A 29 -6.84 -6.70 -6.33
C ASP A 29 -7.90 -7.16 -5.34
N SER A 30 -8.23 -6.28 -4.40
CA SER A 30 -9.36 -6.45 -3.50
C SER A 30 -10.50 -5.53 -3.94
N SER A 31 -11.74 -5.91 -3.63
CA SER A 31 -12.90 -5.05 -3.86
C SER A 31 -13.10 -4.02 -2.74
N THR A 32 -12.31 -4.07 -1.68
CA THR A 32 -12.42 -3.17 -0.54
C THR A 32 -11.92 -1.78 -0.89
N THR A 33 -12.67 -0.76 -0.49
CA THR A 33 -12.24 0.64 -0.54
C THR A 33 -12.61 1.32 0.76
N THR A 34 -11.82 2.32 1.15
CA THR A 34 -12.13 3.17 2.31
C THR A 34 -11.93 4.63 1.91
N ASN A 35 -12.59 5.53 2.64
CA ASN A 35 -12.49 6.96 2.36
C ASN A 35 -11.84 7.70 3.52
N CYS A 36 -10.81 8.46 3.21
CA CYS A 36 -10.15 9.35 4.17
C CYS A 36 -10.47 10.79 3.80
N PRO A 37 -11.01 11.61 4.72
CA PRO A 37 -11.44 12.97 4.38
C PRO A 37 -10.36 13.86 3.77
N TRP A 38 -9.09 13.67 4.16
CA TRP A 38 -8.02 14.53 3.63
C TRP A 38 -7.16 13.85 2.56
N LYS A 39 -7.08 12.52 2.54
CA LYS A 39 -6.27 11.78 1.57
C LYS A 39 -7.05 11.33 0.34
N GLY A 40 -8.32 11.02 0.48
CA GLY A 40 -9.16 10.53 -0.59
C GLY A 40 -9.58 9.08 -0.41
N THR A 41 -9.82 8.37 -1.51
CA THR A 41 -10.26 6.97 -1.47
C THR A 41 -9.08 6.03 -1.60
N ALA A 42 -8.93 5.12 -0.64
CA ALA A 42 -7.93 4.06 -0.68
C ALA A 42 -8.53 2.81 -1.34
N SER A 43 -7.75 2.17 -2.20
CA SER A 43 -8.03 0.85 -2.73
C SER A 43 -7.09 -0.15 -2.07
N TYR A 44 -7.51 -1.41 -1.94
CA TYR A 44 -6.76 -2.41 -1.18
C TYR A 44 -6.28 -3.54 -2.07
N TYR A 45 -5.17 -4.17 -1.65
CA TYR A 45 -4.64 -5.39 -2.25
C TYR A 45 -4.64 -6.52 -1.24
N ASN A 46 -4.91 -7.73 -1.73
CA ASN A 46 -4.64 -8.95 -0.99
C ASN A 46 -3.20 -9.37 -1.27
N ILE A 47 -2.55 -9.99 -0.29
CA ILE A 47 -1.19 -10.51 -0.43
C ILE A 47 -1.23 -12.01 -0.27
N GLU A 48 -0.68 -12.73 -1.25
CA GLU A 48 -0.60 -14.19 -1.22
C GLU A 48 0.85 -14.63 -1.28
N VAL A 49 1.28 -15.39 -0.26
CA VAL A 49 2.62 -15.97 -0.16
C VAL A 49 2.46 -17.42 0.29
N ASN A 50 3.04 -18.35 -0.47
CA ASN A 50 3.02 -19.79 -0.15
C ASN A 50 1.60 -20.32 0.09
N GLY A 51 0.63 -19.88 -0.69
CA GLY A 51 -0.75 -20.32 -0.59
C GLY A 51 -1.56 -19.70 0.54
N LYS A 52 -0.95 -18.80 1.32
CA LYS A 52 -1.65 -18.06 2.38
C LYS A 52 -2.03 -16.69 1.88
N VAL A 53 -3.33 -16.39 1.97
CA VAL A 53 -3.88 -15.09 1.57
C VAL A 53 -4.06 -14.21 2.80
N ASN A 54 -3.43 -13.03 2.77
CA ASN A 54 -3.63 -11.98 3.76
C ASN A 54 -4.52 -10.92 3.11
N LYS A 55 -5.80 -10.95 3.42
CA LYS A 55 -6.79 -10.10 2.76
C LYS A 55 -6.67 -8.65 3.19
N ASP A 56 -6.70 -7.74 2.21
CA ASP A 56 -6.64 -6.29 2.45
C ASP A 56 -5.39 -5.86 3.24
N ALA A 57 -4.26 -6.51 2.97
CA ALA A 57 -3.02 -6.30 3.72
C ALA A 57 -2.19 -5.11 3.22
N ALA A 58 -2.55 -4.53 2.10
CA ALA A 58 -1.90 -3.34 1.55
C ALA A 58 -2.95 -2.38 0.99
N TRP A 59 -2.62 -1.08 0.95
CA TRP A 59 -3.52 -0.10 0.38
C TRP A 59 -2.76 0.94 -0.44
N VAL A 60 -3.49 1.60 -1.36
CA VAL A 60 -2.96 2.61 -2.26
C VAL A 60 -3.98 3.74 -2.44
N TYR A 61 -3.48 4.96 -2.56
CA TYR A 61 -4.27 6.10 -3.02
C TYR A 61 -3.84 6.40 -4.45
N ALA A 62 -4.57 5.86 -5.44
CA ALA A 62 -4.23 6.04 -6.86
C ALA A 62 -4.41 7.50 -7.31
N THR A 63 -5.45 8.16 -6.79
CA THR A 63 -5.75 9.55 -7.09
C THR A 63 -6.08 10.29 -5.79
N PRO A 64 -5.05 10.52 -4.92
CA PRO A 64 -5.29 11.18 -3.64
C PRO A 64 -5.65 12.65 -3.83
N LYS A 65 -6.26 13.25 -2.80
CA LYS A 65 -6.49 14.68 -2.77
C LYS A 65 -5.15 15.42 -2.75
N SER A 66 -5.15 16.68 -3.17
CA SER A 66 -3.92 17.46 -3.33
C SER A 66 -3.05 17.52 -2.05
N ALA A 67 -3.67 17.49 -0.87
CA ALA A 67 -2.95 17.47 0.40
C ALA A 67 -2.08 16.21 0.61
N ALA A 68 -2.37 15.15 -0.14
CA ALA A 68 -1.63 13.88 -0.05
C ALA A 68 -1.03 13.47 -1.40
N SER A 69 -0.76 14.43 -2.28
CA SER A 69 -0.24 14.15 -3.63
C SER A 69 1.12 13.45 -3.62
N ASN A 70 1.89 13.57 -2.54
CA ASN A 70 3.20 12.93 -2.41
C ASN A 70 3.13 11.41 -2.27
N ILE A 71 1.96 10.84 -1.99
CA ILE A 71 1.77 9.38 -1.90
C ILE A 71 1.02 8.79 -3.09
N THR A 72 0.83 9.56 -4.17
CA THR A 72 0.13 9.09 -5.37
C THR A 72 0.71 7.77 -5.87
N GLY A 73 -0.12 6.72 -5.94
CA GLY A 73 0.27 5.41 -6.42
C GLY A 73 1.21 4.62 -5.51
N HIS A 74 1.66 5.20 -4.39
CA HIS A 74 2.51 4.50 -3.42
C HIS A 74 1.67 3.58 -2.55
N ILE A 75 2.27 2.47 -2.09
CA ILE A 75 1.57 1.40 -1.38
C ILE A 75 2.09 1.27 0.04
N ALA A 76 1.17 1.19 1.00
CA ALA A 76 1.47 0.94 2.41
C ALA A 76 0.96 -0.44 2.82
N PHE A 77 1.50 -0.97 3.90
CA PHE A 77 1.24 -2.32 4.38
C PHE A 77 0.77 -2.33 5.83
N TRP A 78 -0.02 -3.33 6.19
CA TRP A 78 -0.46 -3.59 7.55
C TRP A 78 -0.79 -5.09 7.75
N LYS A 79 -1.55 -5.44 8.79
CA LYS A 79 -2.02 -6.81 9.06
C LYS A 79 -0.91 -7.84 9.11
N GLY A 80 0.13 -7.54 9.87
CA GLY A 80 1.21 -8.47 10.12
C GLY A 80 2.32 -8.46 9.06
N VAL A 81 2.26 -7.56 8.09
CA VAL A 81 3.37 -7.36 7.15
C VAL A 81 4.47 -6.58 7.86
N ASP A 82 5.66 -7.15 7.92
CA ASP A 82 6.81 -6.49 8.52
C ASP A 82 7.35 -5.40 7.60
N VAL A 83 7.46 -4.18 8.14
CA VAL A 83 8.09 -3.06 7.45
C VAL A 83 9.33 -2.68 8.26
N THR A 84 10.50 -2.92 7.70
CA THR A 84 11.79 -2.66 8.38
C THR A 84 12.64 -1.72 7.55
N PRO A 85 13.48 -0.89 8.22
CA PRO A 85 14.43 -0.02 7.52
C PRO A 85 15.46 -0.77 6.66
#